data_8679aa424ba5badac3b0bb4cdd870298
#
_entry.id   8679aa424ba5badac3b0bb4cdd870298
#
_cell.length_a   1.000
_cell.length_b   1.000
_cell.length_c   1.000
_cell.angle_alpha   90.00
_cell.angle_beta   90.00
_cell.angle_gamma   90.00
#
_symmetry.space_group_name_H-M   'P 1'
#
loop_
_entity.id
_entity.type
_entity.pdbx_description
1 polymer ?
#
loop_
_entity_poly.entity_id
_entity_poly.type
_entity_poly.pdbx_seq_one_letter_code
_entity_poly.pdbx_strand_id
1 'polypeptide(L)'
;MGILTWLSVMGSAQGSGLEAPCLTLDLMQRRGAKPPMVDVAPPPSLPAKGERDAWGAWPNSSYSENFVLKWGPETLSRATTDTVLDAFEASWERFVDDMDYTAPVGSDQFRFNVYVAETGEGSMSSYGAAGYFSYDADGWPMIVLAKNALFAEDAGAGTAVHEFFHAIQDAMDTWDYVDLGGWYYEATACWSVPEVIPGDKTYLAFVFGYGLLPNYAVNFFDYFDTGVFTEYHQYGAFLFPRYLTEHVADWRIIRESWERNNPSNDPLQALMEILEEDGVDFDQTFLDFATHNALWDYEDGSWYAEYINYYASYFSEWDCRVADALPSGGDAEWREANAECLPQRYGYNLIQLRNPNRGHAVLEFDGEAAGSRGTPSSWGLQWAQSGETGSAYQPVALEDGLTGEDVLCNAGEADELFLAVANLGERFKDNETFDYRYRIEVLDSHPDCGDPPEDTGQEQDPKPQDTGIPETTPGEPGGFGVESGGGCACAISPQKNPGAAVGLLGLWGWMVSRRRVQR
;
A
#
# COMPACT_ATOMS: atom_id res chain seq x y z
N MET A 1 14.75 1.95 13.24
CA MET A 1 15.95 2.74 12.93
C MET A 1 15.97 3.20 11.48
N GLY A 2 15.40 2.43 10.54
CA GLY A 2 15.32 2.78 9.11
C GLY A 2 14.46 3.99 8.76
N ILE A 3 13.35 4.25 9.47
CA ILE A 3 12.47 5.42 9.21
C ILE A 3 13.22 6.76 9.36
N LEU A 4 14.14 6.85 10.33
CA LEU A 4 14.90 8.08 10.57
C LEU A 4 15.95 8.37 9.49
N THR A 5 16.44 7.35 8.79
CA THR A 5 17.47 7.50 7.75
C THR A 5 16.86 8.01 6.44
N TRP A 6 15.67 7.55 6.09
CA TRP A 6 14.93 8.05 4.93
C TRP A 6 14.45 9.50 5.11
N LEU A 7 14.01 9.85 6.31
CA LEU A 7 13.65 11.25 6.64
C LEU A 7 14.85 12.20 6.61
N SER A 8 16.07 11.70 6.82
CA SER A 8 17.26 12.55 6.66
C SER A 8 17.60 12.83 5.20
N VAL A 9 17.21 11.98 4.27
CA VAL A 9 17.29 12.26 2.82
C VAL A 9 16.20 13.25 2.42
N MET A 10 14.99 13.15 3.00
CA MET A 10 13.93 14.14 2.79
C MET A 10 14.13 15.46 3.55
N GLY A 11 14.87 15.46 4.67
CA GLY A 11 15.06 16.64 5.55
C GLY A 11 16.18 17.59 5.17
N SER A 12 16.97 17.32 4.13
CA SER A 12 18.02 18.23 3.66
C SER A 12 17.60 19.16 2.50
N ALA A 13 16.42 18.98 1.95
CA ALA A 13 15.84 19.88 0.97
C ALA A 13 15.09 21.03 1.68
N GLN A 14 15.78 22.14 1.92
CA GLN A 14 15.15 23.41 2.26
C GLN A 14 14.42 23.99 1.03
N GLY A 15 13.27 23.39 0.69
CA GLY A 15 12.42 23.86 -0.40
C GLY A 15 11.15 23.01 -0.44
N SER A 16 10.08 23.50 0.13
CA SER A 16 8.67 23.15 -0.02
C SER A 16 8.33 22.10 -1.11
N GLY A 17 8.41 20.82 -0.81
CA GLY A 17 7.90 19.76 -1.67
C GLY A 17 8.45 18.41 -1.24
N LEU A 18 7.57 17.42 -1.09
CA LEU A 18 7.98 16.03 -1.09
C LEU A 18 8.63 15.76 -2.47
N GLU A 19 9.81 15.16 -2.50
CA GLU A 19 10.49 14.82 -3.77
C GLU A 19 9.82 13.59 -4.39
N ALA A 20 9.77 13.55 -5.73
CA ALA A 20 9.26 12.38 -6.44
C ALA A 20 10.16 11.16 -6.15
N PRO A 21 9.60 10.01 -5.80
CA PRO A 21 10.39 8.79 -5.55
C PRO A 21 10.98 8.22 -6.83
N CYS A 22 10.21 8.30 -7.91
CA CYS A 22 10.55 7.84 -9.25
C CYS A 22 10.06 8.87 -10.28
N LEU A 23 10.82 9.09 -11.35
CA LEU A 23 10.45 10.01 -12.42
C LEU A 23 10.12 9.31 -13.74
N THR A 24 10.00 8.01 -13.74
CA THR A 24 9.80 7.21 -14.95
C THR A 24 8.60 7.71 -15.74
N LEU A 25 7.43 7.80 -15.12
CA LEU A 25 6.19 8.22 -15.77
C LEU A 25 6.26 9.66 -16.30
N ASP A 26 6.78 10.60 -15.51
CA ASP A 26 6.94 11.99 -15.90
C ASP A 26 7.89 12.15 -17.12
N LEU A 27 9.00 11.44 -17.13
CA LEU A 27 9.94 11.46 -18.24
C LEU A 27 9.37 10.81 -19.49
N MET A 28 8.63 9.71 -19.35
CA MET A 28 7.98 9.04 -20.48
C MET A 28 6.88 9.91 -21.07
N GLN A 29 6.04 10.53 -20.25
CA GLN A 29 5.02 11.46 -20.70
C GLN A 29 5.62 12.66 -21.46
N ARG A 30 6.67 13.29 -20.93
CA ARG A 30 7.34 14.43 -21.56
C ARG A 30 7.99 14.09 -22.90
N ARG A 31 8.47 12.86 -23.05
CA ARG A 31 9.08 12.39 -24.29
C ARG A 31 8.07 12.06 -25.38
N GLY A 32 6.85 11.69 -25.02
CA GLY A 32 5.88 11.13 -25.94
C GLY A 32 6.23 9.70 -26.37
N ALA A 33 5.97 9.35 -27.62
CA ALA A 33 6.21 8.00 -28.13
C ALA A 33 7.65 7.51 -27.88
N LYS A 34 7.78 6.21 -27.62
CA LYS A 34 9.04 5.47 -27.47
C LYS A 34 10.02 5.85 -28.59
N PRO A 35 11.26 6.28 -28.31
CA PRO A 35 12.21 6.68 -29.33
C PRO A 35 12.58 5.46 -30.19
N PRO A 36 12.77 5.62 -31.51
CA PRO A 36 13.23 4.54 -32.36
C PRO A 36 14.64 4.11 -31.93
N MET A 37 14.83 2.82 -31.69
CA MET A 37 16.15 2.25 -31.37
C MET A 37 17.08 2.39 -32.60
N VAL A 38 18.29 2.85 -32.38
CA VAL A 38 19.36 2.78 -33.36
C VAL A 38 19.85 1.34 -33.45
N ASP A 39 19.76 0.74 -34.63
CA ASP A 39 20.27 -0.61 -34.87
C ASP A 39 21.80 -0.61 -34.72
N VAL A 40 22.29 -1.10 -33.58
CA VAL A 40 23.71 -1.26 -33.32
C VAL A 40 24.08 -2.69 -33.67
N ALA A 41 24.96 -2.86 -34.64
CA ALA A 41 25.42 -4.18 -35.01
C ALA A 41 26.02 -4.92 -33.80
N PRO A 42 25.58 -6.14 -33.48
CA PRO A 42 26.12 -6.88 -32.35
C PRO A 42 27.63 -7.07 -32.49
N PRO A 43 28.39 -6.99 -31.41
CA PRO A 43 29.81 -7.25 -31.44
C PRO A 43 30.05 -8.68 -31.97
N PRO A 44 31.02 -8.89 -32.87
CA PRO A 44 31.27 -10.19 -33.44
C PRO A 44 31.70 -11.18 -32.32
N SER A 45 30.88 -12.19 -32.11
CA SER A 45 31.13 -13.38 -31.29
C SER A 45 31.81 -13.15 -29.93
N LEU A 46 31.02 -12.85 -28.91
CA LEU A 46 31.50 -12.90 -27.54
C LEU A 46 30.74 -14.01 -26.78
N PRO A 47 31.44 -14.83 -25.98
CA PRO A 47 30.79 -15.74 -25.04
C PRO A 47 30.13 -15.02 -23.86
N ALA A 48 30.23 -13.70 -23.79
CA ALA A 48 29.63 -12.82 -22.78
C ALA A 48 28.92 -11.65 -23.45
N LYS A 49 27.84 -11.15 -22.83
CA LYS A 49 27.12 -9.95 -23.29
C LYS A 49 28.09 -8.77 -23.47
N GLY A 50 27.98 -8.07 -24.58
CA GLY A 50 28.77 -6.88 -24.89
C GLY A 50 28.40 -5.70 -24.00
N GLU A 51 29.20 -4.65 -24.08
CA GLU A 51 28.85 -3.33 -23.56
C GLU A 51 28.43 -2.42 -24.69
N ARG A 52 27.53 -1.53 -24.36
CA ARG A 52 27.10 -0.45 -25.21
C ARG A 52 27.25 0.87 -24.45
N ASP A 53 27.90 1.84 -25.02
CA ASP A 53 28.13 3.15 -24.40
C ASP A 53 27.51 4.26 -25.26
N ALA A 54 26.26 4.60 -24.99
CA ALA A 54 25.51 5.64 -25.70
C ALA A 54 25.79 7.06 -25.19
N TRP A 55 26.45 7.20 -24.02
CA TRP A 55 26.69 8.47 -23.35
C TRP A 55 28.18 8.88 -23.32
N GLY A 56 29.01 8.20 -24.10
CA GLY A 56 30.46 8.40 -24.12
C GLY A 56 31.18 7.65 -23.00
N ALA A 57 32.50 7.85 -22.91
CA ALA A 57 33.33 7.10 -21.98
C ALA A 57 33.11 7.57 -20.54
N TRP A 58 32.42 6.76 -19.77
CA TRP A 58 32.31 6.96 -18.33
C TRP A 58 33.62 6.56 -17.64
N PRO A 59 34.15 7.39 -16.70
CA PRO A 59 35.45 7.13 -16.11
C PRO A 59 35.47 5.90 -15.19
N ASN A 60 34.31 5.51 -14.66
CA ASN A 60 34.18 4.38 -13.76
C ASN A 60 33.02 3.48 -14.17
N SER A 61 33.24 2.17 -14.01
CA SER A 61 32.21 1.14 -14.23
C SER A 61 32.44 -0.09 -13.37
N SER A 62 31.38 -0.82 -13.10
CA SER A 62 31.35 -2.16 -12.50
C SER A 62 30.37 -3.03 -13.26
N TYR A 63 30.60 -4.34 -13.27
CA TYR A 63 29.87 -5.28 -14.12
C TYR A 63 29.37 -6.47 -13.33
N SER A 64 28.21 -6.94 -13.73
CA SER A 64 27.71 -8.28 -13.44
C SER A 64 27.43 -9.04 -14.75
N GLU A 65 26.69 -10.12 -14.69
CA GLU A 65 26.39 -10.93 -15.89
C GLU A 65 25.50 -10.13 -16.86
N ASN A 66 24.41 -9.54 -16.36
CA ASN A 66 23.38 -8.89 -17.17
C ASN A 66 23.48 -7.37 -17.19
N PHE A 67 24.23 -6.75 -16.25
CA PHE A 67 24.24 -5.30 -16.05
C PHE A 67 25.63 -4.69 -16.10
N VAL A 68 25.67 -3.40 -16.44
CA VAL A 68 26.83 -2.55 -16.25
C VAL A 68 26.41 -1.28 -15.52
N LEU A 69 27.02 -1.03 -14.37
CA LEU A 69 26.85 0.18 -13.57
C LEU A 69 27.93 1.18 -13.97
N LYS A 70 27.57 2.39 -14.35
CA LYS A 70 28.46 3.45 -14.85
C LYS A 70 28.29 4.73 -14.03
N TRP A 71 29.40 5.39 -13.69
CA TRP A 71 29.33 6.64 -12.91
C TRP A 71 30.48 7.59 -13.22
N GLY A 72 30.32 8.84 -12.81
CA GLY A 72 31.27 9.94 -12.99
C GLY A 72 32.58 9.79 -12.21
N PRO A 73 33.40 10.86 -12.13
CA PRO A 73 34.74 10.81 -11.55
C PRO A 73 34.78 10.58 -10.03
N GLU A 74 33.67 10.70 -9.32
CA GLU A 74 33.64 10.43 -7.87
C GLU A 74 33.82 8.96 -7.55
N THR A 75 34.37 8.68 -6.37
CA THR A 75 34.61 7.31 -5.92
C THR A 75 33.35 6.75 -5.26
N LEU A 76 32.86 5.64 -5.78
CA LEU A 76 31.90 4.77 -5.10
C LEU A 76 32.64 3.58 -4.45
N SER A 77 32.18 3.15 -3.30
CA SER A 77 32.77 1.96 -2.67
C SER A 77 32.39 0.70 -3.46
N ARG A 78 33.30 -0.27 -3.48
CA ARG A 78 33.00 -1.55 -4.10
C ARG A 78 31.80 -2.24 -3.43
N ALA A 79 31.67 -2.14 -2.12
CA ALA A 79 30.53 -2.69 -1.41
C ALA A 79 29.20 -2.08 -1.92
N THR A 80 29.14 -0.76 -2.13
CA THR A 80 27.96 -0.09 -2.69
C THR A 80 27.63 -0.58 -4.10
N THR A 81 28.64 -0.65 -4.97
CA THR A 81 28.41 -1.08 -6.37
C THR A 81 28.04 -2.56 -6.46
N ASP A 82 28.65 -3.42 -5.63
CA ASP A 82 28.32 -4.84 -5.60
C ASP A 82 26.89 -5.04 -5.07
N THR A 83 26.46 -4.36 -4.00
CA THR A 83 25.07 -4.45 -3.47
C THR A 83 24.03 -4.08 -4.53
N VAL A 84 24.25 -3.01 -5.28
CA VAL A 84 23.33 -2.56 -6.33
C VAL A 84 23.30 -3.57 -7.50
N LEU A 85 24.46 -4.05 -7.94
CA LEU A 85 24.51 -5.05 -9.01
C LEU A 85 23.89 -6.38 -8.60
N ASP A 86 24.11 -6.82 -7.34
CA ASP A 86 23.49 -8.03 -6.78
C ASP A 86 21.96 -7.89 -6.76
N ALA A 87 21.42 -6.72 -6.43
CA ALA A 87 19.98 -6.47 -6.47
C ALA A 87 19.42 -6.53 -7.91
N PHE A 88 20.13 -5.99 -8.89
CA PHE A 88 19.74 -6.11 -10.30
C PHE A 88 19.79 -7.55 -10.81
N GLU A 89 20.83 -8.32 -10.45
CA GLU A 89 20.91 -9.72 -10.85
C GLU A 89 19.83 -10.57 -10.17
N ALA A 90 19.53 -10.32 -8.88
CA ALA A 90 18.43 -10.99 -8.20
C ALA A 90 17.08 -10.64 -8.86
N SER A 91 16.91 -9.39 -9.31
CA SER A 91 15.71 -8.98 -10.06
C SER A 91 15.61 -9.69 -11.41
N TRP A 92 16.74 -9.85 -12.10
CA TRP A 92 16.80 -10.61 -13.34
C TRP A 92 16.40 -12.08 -13.12
N GLU A 93 17.04 -12.74 -12.16
CA GLU A 93 16.72 -14.13 -11.79
C GLU A 93 15.24 -14.29 -11.46
N ARG A 94 14.70 -13.38 -10.62
CA ARG A 94 13.30 -13.46 -10.20
C ARG A 94 12.32 -13.21 -11.34
N PHE A 95 12.48 -12.11 -12.09
CA PHE A 95 11.45 -11.72 -13.07
C PHE A 95 11.65 -12.40 -14.42
N VAL A 96 12.90 -12.50 -14.92
CA VAL A 96 13.13 -13.06 -16.24
C VAL A 96 13.22 -14.58 -16.20
N ASP A 97 14.02 -15.13 -15.26
CA ASP A 97 14.30 -16.56 -15.26
C ASP A 97 13.22 -17.36 -14.51
N ASP A 98 12.73 -16.90 -13.35
CA ASP A 98 11.74 -17.62 -12.53
C ASP A 98 10.29 -17.31 -12.95
N MET A 99 9.96 -16.03 -13.14
CA MET A 99 8.59 -15.59 -13.44
C MET A 99 8.31 -15.52 -14.96
N ASP A 100 9.32 -15.70 -15.82
CA ASP A 100 9.19 -15.74 -17.27
C ASP A 100 8.61 -14.44 -17.87
N TYR A 101 8.96 -13.27 -17.30
CA TYR A 101 8.68 -11.97 -17.91
C TYR A 101 9.58 -11.73 -19.11
N THR A 102 9.12 -10.93 -20.06
CA THR A 102 9.93 -10.51 -21.20
C THR A 102 11.16 -9.71 -20.75
N ALA A 103 12.35 -10.17 -21.10
CA ALA A 103 13.58 -9.46 -20.77
C ALA A 103 13.66 -8.10 -21.49
N PRO A 104 14.31 -7.08 -20.88
CA PRO A 104 14.48 -5.77 -21.51
C PRO A 104 15.11 -5.85 -22.90
N VAL A 105 14.67 -5.00 -23.80
CA VAL A 105 15.08 -5.02 -25.21
C VAL A 105 16.60 -4.92 -25.34
N GLY A 106 17.19 -5.82 -26.15
CA GLY A 106 18.63 -5.88 -26.44
C GLY A 106 19.49 -6.56 -25.38
N SER A 107 18.90 -7.02 -24.28
CA SER A 107 19.60 -7.70 -23.21
C SER A 107 20.12 -9.11 -23.56
N ASP A 108 19.69 -9.64 -24.70
CA ASP A 108 20.26 -10.86 -25.31
C ASP A 108 21.67 -10.64 -25.88
N GLN A 109 22.03 -9.40 -26.21
CA GLN A 109 23.29 -9.03 -26.86
C GLN A 109 24.18 -8.16 -25.97
N PHE A 110 23.57 -7.27 -25.17
CA PHE A 110 24.28 -6.28 -24.38
C PHE A 110 23.90 -6.37 -22.91
N ARG A 111 24.83 -6.01 -22.04
CA ARG A 111 24.51 -5.69 -20.65
C ARG A 111 23.61 -4.47 -20.60
N PHE A 112 22.63 -4.51 -19.72
CA PHE A 112 21.74 -3.39 -19.50
C PHE A 112 22.50 -2.24 -18.81
N ASN A 113 22.37 -1.01 -19.35
CA ASN A 113 23.05 0.16 -18.81
C ASN A 113 22.33 0.75 -17.61
N VAL A 114 23.04 0.86 -16.51
CA VAL A 114 22.63 1.57 -15.27
C VAL A 114 23.62 2.70 -15.02
N TYR A 115 23.11 3.90 -14.79
CA TYR A 115 23.93 5.07 -14.53
C TYR A 115 23.69 5.59 -13.11
N VAL A 116 24.77 6.03 -12.43
CA VAL A 116 24.65 6.71 -11.13
C VAL A 116 24.80 8.21 -11.34
N ALA A 117 23.72 8.93 -11.04
CA ALA A 117 23.64 10.38 -11.14
C ALA A 117 24.42 11.08 -10.01
N GLU A 118 24.67 12.38 -10.17
CA GLU A 118 25.35 13.27 -9.18
C GLU A 118 26.71 12.72 -8.70
N THR A 119 27.45 12.09 -9.59
CA THR A 119 28.79 11.53 -9.29
C THR A 119 29.93 12.35 -9.86
N GLY A 120 29.72 13.66 -10.02
CA GLY A 120 30.71 14.65 -10.45
C GLY A 120 30.53 15.12 -11.89
N GLU A 121 31.54 15.83 -12.43
CA GLU A 121 31.45 16.46 -13.74
C GLU A 121 31.15 15.45 -14.87
N GLY A 122 30.14 15.75 -15.66
CA GLY A 122 29.70 14.89 -16.79
C GLY A 122 28.78 13.76 -16.41
N SER A 123 28.47 13.57 -15.12
CA SER A 123 27.44 12.59 -14.71
C SER A 123 26.03 13.07 -15.04
N MET A 124 25.09 12.13 -15.04
CA MET A 124 23.67 12.43 -15.23
C MET A 124 23.06 13.14 -14.02
N SER A 125 21.87 13.69 -14.17
CA SER A 125 21.03 14.19 -13.09
C SER A 125 19.94 13.18 -12.77
N SER A 126 19.66 13.01 -11.47
CA SER A 126 18.47 12.29 -10.99
C SER A 126 17.22 13.17 -10.98
N TYR A 127 17.38 14.47 -11.23
CA TYR A 127 16.32 15.47 -11.13
C TYR A 127 15.60 15.51 -9.76
N GLY A 128 16.26 15.04 -8.72
CA GLY A 128 15.71 14.97 -7.36
C GLY A 128 15.01 13.66 -7.01
N ALA A 129 14.85 12.73 -7.94
CA ALA A 129 14.30 11.41 -7.66
C ALA A 129 15.34 10.44 -7.11
N ALA A 130 14.91 9.36 -6.49
CA ALA A 130 15.77 8.25 -6.09
C ALA A 130 16.29 7.45 -7.29
N GLY A 131 15.46 7.31 -8.33
CA GLY A 131 15.79 6.67 -9.58
C GLY A 131 14.79 6.99 -10.68
N TYR A 132 15.08 6.51 -11.88
CA TYR A 132 14.14 6.47 -12.99
C TYR A 132 14.61 5.52 -14.09
N PHE A 133 13.64 4.92 -14.76
CA PHE A 133 13.81 4.25 -16.04
C PHE A 133 13.65 5.27 -17.18
N SER A 134 14.41 5.11 -18.27
CA SER A 134 14.30 5.97 -19.45
C SER A 134 15.02 5.33 -20.64
N TYR A 135 15.16 6.09 -21.74
CA TYR A 135 15.94 5.70 -22.89
C TYR A 135 17.16 6.61 -23.06
N ASP A 136 18.27 6.03 -23.50
CA ASP A 136 19.47 6.76 -23.85
C ASP A 136 19.33 7.51 -25.19
N ALA A 137 20.41 8.18 -25.61
CA ALA A 137 20.41 8.97 -26.85
C ALA A 137 20.20 8.13 -28.12
N ASP A 138 20.51 6.83 -28.06
CA ASP A 138 20.34 5.88 -29.16
C ASP A 138 19.00 5.14 -29.11
N GLY A 139 18.14 5.48 -28.13
CA GLY A 139 16.81 4.90 -27.95
C GLY A 139 16.80 3.55 -27.21
N TRP A 140 17.88 3.18 -26.54
CA TRP A 140 17.94 1.95 -25.75
C TRP A 140 17.49 2.18 -24.31
N PRO A 141 16.83 1.18 -23.71
CA PRO A 141 16.41 1.29 -22.32
C PRO A 141 17.59 1.43 -21.36
N MET A 142 17.44 2.26 -20.35
CA MET A 142 18.44 2.50 -19.32
C MET A 142 17.77 2.83 -17.98
N ILE A 143 18.52 2.69 -16.90
CA ILE A 143 18.14 3.13 -15.55
C ILE A 143 19.14 4.18 -15.07
N VAL A 144 18.64 5.17 -14.33
CA VAL A 144 19.47 6.13 -13.59
C VAL A 144 19.10 6.05 -12.12
N LEU A 145 20.10 5.87 -11.26
CA LEU A 145 19.97 5.89 -9.81
C LEU A 145 20.63 7.13 -9.22
N ALA A 146 19.97 7.78 -8.30
CA ALA A 146 20.59 8.89 -7.56
C ALA A 146 21.69 8.39 -6.63
N LYS A 147 22.82 9.09 -6.60
CA LYS A 147 23.93 8.75 -5.71
C LYS A 147 23.49 8.66 -4.24
N ASN A 148 22.68 9.61 -3.77
CA ASN A 148 22.20 9.62 -2.38
C ASN A 148 21.30 8.43 -2.03
N ALA A 149 20.52 7.91 -2.98
CA ALA A 149 19.70 6.71 -2.79
C ALA A 149 20.56 5.46 -2.52
N LEU A 150 21.79 5.38 -3.05
CA LEU A 150 22.68 4.23 -2.87
C LEU A 150 23.29 4.14 -1.46
N PHE A 151 23.27 5.21 -0.68
CA PHE A 151 23.89 5.28 0.65
C PHE A 151 22.89 5.18 1.81
N ALA A 152 21.59 5.23 1.55
CA ALA A 152 20.61 4.91 2.55
C ALA A 152 20.67 3.39 2.82
N GLU A 153 20.61 2.98 4.09
CA GLU A 153 20.57 1.55 4.46
C GLU A 153 19.47 0.84 3.65
N ASP A 154 19.89 -0.09 2.80
CA ASP A 154 19.07 -0.91 1.90
C ASP A 154 18.28 -0.16 0.79
N ALA A 155 18.18 1.16 0.83
CA ALA A 155 17.40 1.93 -0.15
C ALA A 155 17.90 1.75 -1.60
N GLY A 156 19.21 1.62 -1.79
CA GLY A 156 19.79 1.43 -3.13
C GLY A 156 19.37 0.12 -3.77
N ALA A 157 19.23 -0.94 -3.01
CA ALA A 157 18.77 -2.23 -3.50
C ALA A 157 17.29 -2.21 -3.87
N GLY A 158 16.41 -1.71 -2.98
CA GLY A 158 14.98 -1.60 -3.27
C GLY A 158 14.69 -0.68 -4.46
N THR A 159 15.40 0.47 -4.57
CA THR A 159 15.29 1.35 -5.74
C THR A 159 15.73 0.64 -7.03
N ALA A 160 16.81 -0.14 -6.99
CA ALA A 160 17.27 -0.89 -8.15
C ALA A 160 16.22 -1.90 -8.64
N VAL A 161 15.57 -2.62 -7.73
CA VAL A 161 14.47 -3.55 -8.06
C VAL A 161 13.29 -2.81 -8.69
N HIS A 162 12.85 -1.73 -8.05
CA HIS A 162 11.73 -0.90 -8.53
C HIS A 162 11.99 -0.39 -9.97
N GLU A 163 13.14 0.21 -10.21
CA GLU A 163 13.48 0.75 -11.53
C GLU A 163 13.69 -0.34 -12.58
N PHE A 164 14.22 -1.52 -12.17
CA PHE A 164 14.33 -2.63 -13.12
C PHE A 164 12.96 -3.20 -13.50
N PHE A 165 11.99 -3.18 -12.60
CA PHE A 165 10.63 -3.59 -12.96
C PHE A 165 10.02 -2.67 -14.01
N HIS A 166 10.33 -1.36 -14.00
CA HIS A 166 9.95 -0.48 -15.10
C HIS A 166 10.58 -0.87 -16.44
N ALA A 167 11.80 -1.42 -16.44
CA ALA A 167 12.39 -1.96 -17.68
C ALA A 167 11.68 -3.23 -18.17
N ILE A 168 11.17 -4.06 -17.25
CA ILE A 168 10.32 -5.21 -17.57
C ILE A 168 8.97 -4.73 -18.14
N GLN A 169 8.31 -3.80 -17.48
CA GLN A 169 7.03 -3.22 -17.94
C GLN A 169 7.15 -2.62 -19.35
N ASP A 170 8.25 -1.91 -19.61
CA ASP A 170 8.56 -1.37 -20.94
C ASP A 170 8.73 -2.48 -21.99
N ALA A 171 9.38 -3.58 -21.62
CA ALA A 171 9.56 -4.73 -22.52
C ALA A 171 8.24 -5.47 -22.82
N MET A 172 7.31 -5.47 -21.87
CA MET A 172 5.96 -6.02 -22.07
C MET A 172 5.12 -5.17 -23.01
N ASP A 173 5.33 -3.84 -23.06
CA ASP A 173 4.72 -2.88 -23.99
C ASP A 173 3.17 -2.97 -24.05
N THR A 174 2.52 -3.17 -22.90
CA THR A 174 1.09 -3.49 -22.80
C THR A 174 0.22 -2.25 -22.71
N TRP A 175 0.61 -1.28 -21.88
CA TRP A 175 -0.14 -0.04 -21.68
C TRP A 175 0.71 1.20 -21.94
N ASP A 176 0.03 2.28 -22.32
CA ASP A 176 0.67 3.59 -22.34
C ASP A 176 1.00 4.05 -20.91
N TYR A 177 2.12 4.75 -20.76
CA TYR A 177 2.57 5.34 -19.49
C TYR A 177 1.67 6.47 -18.98
N VAL A 178 0.63 6.81 -19.71
CA VAL A 178 -0.27 7.92 -19.45
C VAL A 178 -1.68 7.41 -19.24
N ASP A 179 -2.51 8.21 -18.62
CA ASP A 179 -3.93 7.96 -18.41
C ASP A 179 -4.19 6.68 -17.58
N LEU A 180 -4.81 5.67 -18.15
CA LEU A 180 -5.35 4.52 -17.44
C LEU A 180 -4.29 3.55 -16.89
N GLY A 181 -3.10 3.51 -17.49
CA GLY A 181 -2.02 2.59 -17.07
C GLY A 181 -1.12 3.13 -15.97
N GLY A 182 -1.03 4.46 -15.82
CA GLY A 182 -0.02 5.11 -15.00
C GLY A 182 0.06 4.63 -13.56
N TRP A 183 -1.07 4.45 -12.89
CA TRP A 183 -1.09 3.96 -11.52
C TRP A 183 -0.46 2.56 -11.37
N TYR A 184 -0.67 1.70 -12.35
CA TYR A 184 -0.25 0.31 -12.30
C TYR A 184 1.25 0.14 -12.54
N TYR A 185 1.85 1.06 -13.29
CA TYR A 185 3.31 1.11 -13.42
C TYR A 185 3.96 1.27 -12.05
N GLU A 186 3.55 2.25 -11.26
CA GLU A 186 4.13 2.49 -9.94
C GLU A 186 3.70 1.45 -8.90
N ALA A 187 2.43 1.05 -8.91
CA ALA A 187 1.93 0.05 -7.98
C ALA A 187 2.65 -1.29 -8.13
N THR A 188 2.85 -1.78 -9.37
CA THR A 188 3.53 -3.05 -9.58
C THR A 188 5.05 -2.96 -9.46
N ALA A 189 5.65 -1.78 -9.69
CA ALA A 189 7.06 -1.56 -9.38
C ALA A 189 7.32 -1.56 -7.86
N CYS A 190 6.41 -1.00 -7.05
CA CYS A 190 6.48 -1.13 -5.58
C CYS A 190 6.24 -2.58 -5.12
N TRP A 191 5.24 -3.28 -5.70
CA TRP A 191 4.97 -4.68 -5.43
C TRP A 191 6.18 -5.59 -5.72
N SER A 192 6.98 -5.26 -6.72
CA SER A 192 8.12 -6.06 -7.15
C SER A 192 9.26 -6.13 -6.11
N VAL A 193 9.38 -5.12 -5.24
CA VAL A 193 10.50 -5.03 -4.29
C VAL A 193 10.52 -6.20 -3.29
N PRO A 194 9.45 -6.49 -2.54
CA PRO A 194 9.44 -7.62 -1.62
C PRO A 194 9.48 -8.98 -2.35
N GLU A 195 9.09 -9.06 -3.62
CA GLU A 195 9.22 -10.27 -4.43
C GLU A 195 10.68 -10.67 -4.70
N VAL A 196 11.60 -9.70 -4.71
CA VAL A 196 13.04 -9.93 -4.93
C VAL A 196 13.81 -9.90 -3.61
N ILE A 197 13.48 -8.97 -2.72
CA ILE A 197 14.19 -8.75 -1.46
C ILE A 197 13.19 -8.87 -0.30
N PRO A 198 12.84 -10.08 0.14
CA PRO A 198 11.95 -10.27 1.28
C PRO A 198 12.50 -9.55 2.52
N GLY A 199 11.65 -8.75 3.16
CA GLY A 199 12.02 -7.95 4.33
C GLY A 199 12.59 -6.57 4.02
N ASP A 200 12.80 -6.19 2.76
CA ASP A 200 13.05 -4.79 2.39
C ASP A 200 11.81 -3.94 2.72
N LYS A 201 12.04 -2.73 3.19
CA LYS A 201 10.97 -1.80 3.59
C LYS A 201 10.94 -0.50 2.78
N THR A 202 11.75 -0.41 1.74
CA THR A 202 11.86 0.81 0.94
C THR A 202 10.57 1.14 0.20
N TYR A 203 9.86 0.12 -0.29
CA TYR A 203 8.56 0.26 -0.94
C TYR A 203 7.45 0.81 -0.02
N LEU A 204 7.63 0.69 1.31
CA LEU A 204 6.68 1.22 2.29
C LEU A 204 6.76 2.74 2.45
N ALA A 205 7.78 3.39 1.90
CA ALA A 205 7.95 4.83 2.04
C ALA A 205 6.73 5.63 1.56
N PHE A 206 5.97 5.10 0.63
CA PHE A 206 4.80 5.75 0.02
C PHE A 206 3.48 5.02 0.26
N VAL A 207 3.45 4.00 1.13
CA VAL A 207 2.22 3.26 1.48
C VAL A 207 1.10 4.18 1.97
N PHE A 208 1.46 5.31 2.56
CA PHE A 208 0.52 6.33 3.03
C PHE A 208 -0.31 6.94 1.90
N GLY A 209 0.21 6.98 0.67
CA GLY A 209 -0.49 7.59 -0.46
C GLY A 209 -1.85 6.95 -0.72
N TYR A 210 -1.94 5.63 -0.69
CA TYR A 210 -3.21 4.90 -0.71
C TYR A 210 -3.78 4.68 0.69
N GLY A 211 -2.93 4.31 1.64
CA GLY A 211 -3.37 3.94 2.99
C GLY A 211 -4.12 5.03 3.75
N LEU A 212 -3.87 6.33 3.47
CA LEU A 212 -4.64 7.45 4.03
C LEU A 212 -5.83 7.85 3.16
N LEU A 213 -5.88 7.44 1.89
CA LEU A 213 -6.91 7.79 0.92
C LEU A 213 -7.62 6.55 0.34
N PRO A 214 -8.09 5.60 1.15
CA PRO A 214 -8.76 4.40 0.62
C PRO A 214 -10.10 4.71 -0.06
N ASN A 215 -10.63 5.89 0.14
CA ASN A 215 -11.82 6.41 -0.51
C ASN A 215 -11.59 6.81 -1.98
N TYR A 216 -10.34 7.02 -2.39
CA TYR A 216 -10.02 7.17 -3.81
C TYR A 216 -10.07 5.81 -4.51
N ALA A 217 -10.39 5.82 -5.80
CA ALA A 217 -10.34 4.61 -6.60
C ALA A 217 -8.95 3.97 -6.57
N VAL A 218 -8.85 2.65 -6.47
CA VAL A 218 -7.55 1.97 -6.43
C VAL A 218 -6.69 2.28 -7.65
N ASN A 219 -7.32 2.52 -8.80
CA ASN A 219 -6.67 2.93 -10.05
C ASN A 219 -6.58 4.46 -10.24
N PHE A 220 -6.75 5.24 -9.18
CA PHE A 220 -6.56 6.68 -9.24
C PHE A 220 -5.10 7.02 -9.54
N PHE A 221 -4.88 7.90 -10.51
CA PHE A 221 -3.57 8.34 -10.96
C PHE A 221 -3.50 9.87 -11.06
N ASP A 222 -2.42 10.44 -10.57
CA ASP A 222 -2.10 11.86 -10.69
C ASP A 222 -0.61 12.04 -10.98
N TYR A 223 -0.23 13.04 -11.77
CA TYR A 223 1.15 13.28 -12.13
C TYR A 223 1.90 14.09 -11.07
N PHE A 224 3.21 13.83 -10.91
CA PHE A 224 4.11 14.61 -10.06
C PHE A 224 4.44 15.97 -10.70
N ASP A 225 3.50 16.90 -10.72
CA ASP A 225 3.71 18.23 -11.28
C ASP A 225 3.41 19.38 -10.32
N THR A 226 2.61 19.13 -9.29
CA THR A 226 2.11 20.14 -8.36
C THR A 226 2.56 19.92 -6.91
N GLY A 227 3.07 18.74 -6.58
CA GLY A 227 3.48 18.36 -5.24
C GLY A 227 2.30 18.18 -4.28
N VAL A 228 1.11 17.84 -4.79
CA VAL A 228 -0.07 17.55 -3.97
C VAL A 228 -0.03 16.10 -3.47
N PHE A 229 -0.69 15.86 -2.35
CA PHE A 229 -0.65 14.57 -1.66
C PHE A 229 -1.15 13.40 -2.53
N THR A 230 -2.15 13.63 -3.37
CA THR A 230 -2.74 12.62 -4.26
C THR A 230 -1.76 12.01 -5.26
N GLU A 231 -0.66 12.70 -5.57
CA GLU A 231 0.40 12.21 -6.45
C GLU A 231 1.15 10.98 -5.89
N TYR A 232 1.00 10.68 -4.57
CA TYR A 232 1.57 9.49 -3.95
C TYR A 232 0.66 8.26 -3.98
N HIS A 233 -0.60 8.44 -4.40
CA HIS A 233 -1.61 7.39 -4.36
C HIS A 233 -1.20 6.15 -5.16
N GLN A 234 -0.69 6.34 -6.39
CA GLN A 234 -0.27 5.25 -7.26
C GLN A 234 0.83 4.35 -6.67
N TYR A 235 1.72 4.91 -5.86
CA TYR A 235 2.76 4.12 -5.17
C TYR A 235 2.14 3.27 -4.06
N GLY A 236 1.28 3.87 -3.23
CA GLY A 236 0.59 3.16 -2.15
C GLY A 236 -0.41 2.11 -2.65
N ALA A 237 -0.88 2.26 -3.87
CA ALA A 237 -1.80 1.30 -4.51
C ALA A 237 -1.18 -0.10 -4.73
N PHE A 238 0.13 -0.28 -4.44
CA PHE A 238 0.78 -1.61 -4.42
C PHE A 238 0.08 -2.59 -3.47
N LEU A 239 -0.66 -2.09 -2.49
CA LEU A 239 -1.45 -2.91 -1.58
C LEU A 239 -2.44 -3.81 -2.32
N PHE A 240 -2.98 -3.36 -3.47
CA PHE A 240 -3.93 -4.19 -4.23
C PHE A 240 -3.25 -5.38 -4.95
N PRO A 241 -2.21 -5.21 -5.78
CA PRO A 241 -1.46 -6.35 -6.30
C PRO A 241 -0.86 -7.24 -5.18
N ARG A 242 -0.49 -6.68 -4.03
CA ARG A 242 -0.04 -7.47 -2.89
C ARG A 242 -1.16 -8.34 -2.32
N TYR A 243 -2.35 -7.77 -2.13
CA TYR A 243 -3.53 -8.51 -1.72
C TYR A 243 -3.85 -9.66 -2.71
N LEU A 244 -3.84 -9.38 -4.00
CA LEU A 244 -4.12 -10.40 -5.01
C LEU A 244 -3.13 -11.57 -4.93
N THR A 245 -1.85 -11.28 -4.71
CA THR A 245 -0.80 -12.31 -4.68
C THR A 245 -0.68 -13.05 -3.36
N GLU A 246 -1.17 -12.51 -2.25
CA GLU A 246 -1.18 -13.19 -0.95
C GLU A 246 -2.48 -13.98 -0.69
N HIS A 247 -3.63 -13.47 -1.15
CA HIS A 247 -4.94 -13.98 -0.71
C HIS A 247 -5.80 -14.58 -1.83
N VAL A 248 -5.57 -14.20 -3.09
CA VAL A 248 -6.46 -14.60 -4.19
C VAL A 248 -5.79 -15.59 -5.14
N ALA A 249 -4.57 -15.28 -5.56
CA ALA A 249 -3.82 -16.05 -6.55
C ALA A 249 -2.32 -16.07 -6.18
N ASP A 250 -1.45 -16.28 -7.14
CA ASP A 250 -0.02 -16.05 -6.98
C ASP A 250 0.46 -14.92 -7.93
N TRP A 251 1.76 -14.68 -7.99
CA TRP A 251 2.37 -13.65 -8.82
C TRP A 251 1.99 -13.72 -10.31
N ARG A 252 1.48 -14.86 -10.79
CA ARG A 252 1.09 -15.05 -12.20
C ARG A 252 -0.04 -14.14 -12.60
N ILE A 253 -0.94 -13.77 -11.69
CA ILE A 253 -2.01 -12.83 -12.00
C ILE A 253 -1.46 -11.46 -12.43
N ILE A 254 -0.36 -11.01 -11.79
CA ILE A 254 0.27 -9.74 -12.14
C ILE A 254 0.97 -9.86 -13.50
N ARG A 255 1.72 -10.95 -13.74
CA ARG A 255 2.34 -11.17 -15.04
C ARG A 255 1.30 -11.26 -16.17
N GLU A 256 0.25 -12.04 -15.96
CA GLU A 256 -0.81 -12.22 -16.96
C GLU A 256 -1.51 -10.91 -17.29
N SER A 257 -1.74 -10.04 -16.31
CA SER A 257 -2.30 -8.72 -16.55
C SER A 257 -1.41 -7.89 -17.49
N TRP A 258 -0.08 -7.98 -17.35
CA TRP A 258 0.89 -7.35 -18.23
C TRP A 258 1.01 -8.03 -19.61
N GLU A 259 0.58 -9.27 -19.78
CA GLU A 259 0.54 -10.00 -21.07
C GLU A 259 -0.72 -9.70 -21.87
N ARG A 260 -1.79 -9.21 -21.21
CA ARG A 260 -3.06 -8.89 -21.88
C ARG A 260 -2.95 -7.63 -22.71
N ASN A 261 -2.47 -7.78 -23.92
CA ASN A 261 -2.23 -6.70 -24.87
C ASN A 261 -3.53 -6.00 -25.32
N ASN A 262 -4.09 -5.16 -24.44
CA ASN A 262 -5.22 -4.31 -24.74
C ASN A 262 -4.96 -2.86 -24.27
N PRO A 263 -4.24 -2.04 -25.05
CA PRO A 263 -3.83 -0.70 -24.66
C PRO A 263 -4.99 0.28 -24.43
N SER A 264 -6.21 -0.10 -24.79
CA SER A 264 -7.41 0.72 -24.57
C SER A 264 -8.12 0.44 -23.24
N ASN A 265 -7.72 -0.62 -22.52
CA ASN A 265 -8.31 -0.98 -21.24
C ASN A 265 -7.45 -0.51 -20.06
N ASP A 266 -8.10 -0.17 -18.97
CA ASP A 266 -7.48 0.02 -17.67
C ASP A 266 -6.87 -1.31 -17.18
N PRO A 267 -5.67 -1.33 -16.56
CA PRO A 267 -5.12 -2.52 -15.91
C PRO A 267 -6.09 -3.18 -14.92
N LEU A 268 -6.92 -2.39 -14.24
CA LEU A 268 -7.98 -2.92 -13.38
C LEU A 268 -8.97 -3.78 -14.16
N GLN A 269 -9.33 -3.36 -15.37
CA GLN A 269 -10.19 -4.15 -16.26
C GLN A 269 -9.53 -5.48 -16.67
N ALA A 270 -8.22 -5.47 -16.92
CA ALA A 270 -7.50 -6.71 -17.22
C ALA A 270 -7.51 -7.69 -16.04
N LEU A 271 -7.32 -7.20 -14.81
CA LEU A 271 -7.41 -8.00 -13.60
C LEU A 271 -8.83 -8.56 -13.37
N MET A 272 -9.87 -7.75 -13.62
CA MET A 272 -11.27 -8.20 -13.59
C MET A 272 -11.48 -9.38 -14.55
N GLU A 273 -11.07 -9.23 -15.80
CA GLU A 273 -11.23 -10.27 -16.84
C GLU A 273 -10.51 -11.57 -16.47
N ILE A 274 -9.29 -11.49 -15.88
CA ILE A 274 -8.53 -12.66 -15.44
C ILE A 274 -9.28 -13.39 -14.32
N LEU A 275 -9.72 -12.67 -13.30
CA LEU A 275 -10.43 -13.27 -12.17
C LEU A 275 -11.76 -13.87 -12.57
N GLU A 276 -12.53 -13.20 -13.43
CA GLU A 276 -13.80 -13.72 -13.96
C GLU A 276 -13.61 -14.98 -14.79
N GLU A 277 -12.56 -15.09 -15.60
CA GLU A 277 -12.21 -16.30 -16.35
C GLU A 277 -11.90 -17.48 -15.43
N ASP A 278 -11.32 -17.22 -14.26
CA ASP A 278 -11.06 -18.21 -13.21
C ASP A 278 -12.31 -18.48 -12.32
N GLY A 279 -13.41 -17.77 -12.57
CA GLY A 279 -14.67 -17.90 -11.83
C GLY A 279 -14.65 -17.20 -10.48
N VAL A 280 -13.75 -16.23 -10.30
CA VAL A 280 -13.64 -15.39 -9.10
C VAL A 280 -14.36 -14.06 -9.33
N ASP A 281 -15.27 -13.70 -8.42
CA ASP A 281 -16.01 -12.45 -8.48
C ASP A 281 -15.10 -11.28 -8.10
N PHE A 282 -14.90 -10.34 -9.02
CA PHE A 282 -14.00 -9.20 -8.81
C PHE A 282 -14.54 -8.21 -7.76
N ASP A 283 -15.85 -7.94 -7.77
CA ASP A 283 -16.46 -7.00 -6.82
C ASP A 283 -16.33 -7.52 -5.39
N GLN A 284 -16.54 -8.84 -5.19
CA GLN A 284 -16.29 -9.48 -3.89
C GLN A 284 -14.80 -9.47 -3.54
N THR A 285 -13.91 -9.72 -4.50
CA THR A 285 -12.45 -9.65 -4.29
C THR A 285 -12.01 -8.27 -3.84
N PHE A 286 -12.58 -7.21 -4.41
CA PHE A 286 -12.27 -5.84 -3.98
C PHE A 286 -12.81 -5.54 -2.57
N LEU A 287 -13.98 -6.05 -2.24
CA LEU A 287 -14.56 -5.90 -0.91
C LEU A 287 -13.74 -6.65 0.16
N ASP A 288 -13.27 -7.85 -0.18
CA ASP A 288 -12.33 -8.59 0.66
C ASP A 288 -11.01 -7.83 0.85
N PHE A 289 -10.48 -7.22 -0.20
CA PHE A 289 -9.32 -6.33 -0.11
C PHE A 289 -9.55 -5.18 0.88
N ALA A 290 -10.71 -4.52 0.82
CA ALA A 290 -11.04 -3.42 1.73
C ALA A 290 -11.07 -3.88 3.20
N THR A 291 -11.60 -5.08 3.46
CA THR A 291 -11.66 -5.65 4.82
C THR A 291 -10.32 -6.18 5.31
N HIS A 292 -9.47 -6.71 4.45
CA HIS A 292 -8.10 -7.06 4.82
C HIS A 292 -7.28 -5.81 5.20
N ASN A 293 -7.48 -4.70 4.49
CA ASN A 293 -6.87 -3.41 4.86
C ASN A 293 -7.40 -2.85 6.19
N ALA A 294 -8.65 -3.15 6.56
CA ALA A 294 -9.19 -2.73 7.85
C ALA A 294 -8.41 -3.33 9.03
N LEU A 295 -7.97 -4.58 8.88
CA LEU A 295 -7.27 -5.36 9.90
C LEU A 295 -5.77 -5.49 9.65
N TRP A 296 -5.27 -5.00 8.51
CA TRP A 296 -3.90 -5.20 8.03
C TRP A 296 -3.52 -6.68 7.99
N ASP A 297 -4.45 -7.50 7.51
CA ASP A 297 -4.30 -8.96 7.44
C ASP A 297 -3.45 -9.35 6.22
N TYR A 298 -2.13 -9.16 6.34
CA TYR A 298 -1.08 -9.45 5.37
C TYR A 298 0.14 -10.02 6.07
N GLU A 299 1.02 -10.68 5.33
CA GLU A 299 2.30 -11.16 5.85
C GLU A 299 3.10 -10.00 6.50
N ASP A 300 3.15 -8.85 5.84
CA ASP A 300 3.84 -7.64 6.31
C ASP A 300 2.87 -6.62 6.96
N GLY A 301 1.66 -7.01 7.31
CA GLY A 301 0.59 -6.10 7.75
C GLY A 301 0.94 -5.23 8.96
N SER A 302 1.73 -5.76 9.89
CA SER A 302 2.22 -4.97 11.03
C SER A 302 3.10 -3.80 10.61
N TRP A 303 3.87 -3.93 9.52
CA TRP A 303 4.68 -2.85 8.96
C TRP A 303 3.80 -1.83 8.25
N TYR A 304 2.79 -2.28 7.50
CA TYR A 304 1.84 -1.38 6.84
C TYR A 304 1.14 -0.51 7.88
N ALA A 305 0.61 -1.11 8.94
CA ALA A 305 -0.04 -0.38 10.03
C ALA A 305 0.92 0.62 10.71
N GLU A 306 2.18 0.23 10.99
CA GLU A 306 3.18 1.10 11.60
C GLU A 306 3.47 2.32 10.72
N TYR A 307 3.76 2.12 9.44
CA TYR A 307 4.12 3.19 8.52
C TYR A 307 2.94 4.13 8.25
N ILE A 308 1.74 3.59 8.03
CA ILE A 308 0.55 4.42 7.78
C ILE A 308 0.18 5.22 9.04
N ASN A 309 0.23 4.63 10.24
CA ASN A 309 0.00 5.35 11.49
C ASN A 309 1.04 6.46 11.72
N TYR A 310 2.30 6.19 11.37
CA TYR A 310 3.35 7.21 11.44
C TYR A 310 3.01 8.40 10.53
N TYR A 311 2.69 8.17 9.26
CA TYR A 311 2.38 9.24 8.31
C TYR A 311 1.06 9.96 8.60
N ALA A 312 0.04 9.28 9.12
CA ALA A 312 -1.21 9.91 9.53
C ALA A 312 -1.01 11.03 10.56
N SER A 313 0.02 10.94 11.39
CA SER A 313 0.37 12.00 12.34
C SER A 313 0.85 13.29 11.67
N TYR A 314 1.36 13.20 10.44
CA TYR A 314 1.86 14.33 9.66
C TYR A 314 0.84 14.85 8.63
N PHE A 315 -0.02 13.98 8.13
CA PHE A 315 -0.96 14.25 7.04
C PHE A 315 -2.41 14.08 7.49
N SER A 316 -2.71 14.51 8.72
CA SER A 316 -4.04 14.30 9.34
C SER A 316 -5.20 14.93 8.57
N GLU A 317 -4.96 15.95 7.74
CA GLU A 317 -5.95 16.55 6.85
C GLU A 317 -6.33 15.68 5.66
N TRP A 318 -5.56 14.63 5.38
CA TRP A 318 -5.81 13.66 4.32
C TRP A 318 -6.25 12.29 4.85
N ASP A 319 -6.43 12.16 6.16
CA ASP A 319 -6.68 10.87 6.80
C ASP A 319 -8.13 10.42 6.68
N CYS A 320 -8.42 9.65 5.65
CA CYS A 320 -9.69 8.97 5.43
C CYS A 320 -9.65 7.46 5.73
N ARG A 321 -8.62 6.97 6.46
CA ARG A 321 -8.49 5.53 6.82
C ARG A 321 -9.70 5.00 7.56
N VAL A 322 -10.24 5.80 8.47
CA VAL A 322 -11.48 5.53 9.19
C VAL A 322 -12.39 6.71 8.95
N ALA A 323 -13.36 6.53 8.07
CA ALA A 323 -14.29 7.61 7.67
C ALA A 323 -15.20 8.03 8.83
N ASP A 324 -15.55 7.09 9.71
CA ASP A 324 -16.27 7.35 10.95
C ASP A 324 -15.94 6.33 12.04
N ALA A 325 -16.10 6.72 13.30
CA ALA A 325 -15.80 5.88 14.45
C ALA A 325 -16.89 6.00 15.51
N LEU A 326 -17.65 4.93 15.66
CA LEU A 326 -18.77 4.83 16.57
C LEU A 326 -18.33 4.41 18.00
N PRO A 327 -19.06 4.80 19.05
CA PRO A 327 -18.86 4.27 20.40
C PRO A 327 -19.21 2.78 20.48
N SER A 328 -18.88 2.13 21.57
CA SER A 328 -19.11 0.69 21.81
C SER A 328 -20.58 0.24 21.73
N GLY A 329 -21.53 1.13 21.95
CA GLY A 329 -22.97 0.88 21.79
C GLY A 329 -23.51 1.16 20.40
N GLY A 330 -22.66 1.60 19.46
CA GLY A 330 -23.11 2.09 18.17
C GLY A 330 -23.81 3.45 18.28
N ASP A 331 -24.63 3.75 17.27
CA ASP A 331 -25.51 4.91 17.20
C ASP A 331 -26.82 4.51 16.53
N ALA A 332 -27.93 4.63 17.25
CA ALA A 332 -29.25 4.30 16.72
C ALA A 332 -29.83 5.36 15.77
N GLU A 333 -29.19 6.55 15.69
CA GLU A 333 -29.57 7.60 14.75
C GLU A 333 -28.87 7.40 13.39
N TRP A 334 -29.52 7.80 12.31
CA TRP A 334 -28.91 7.81 10.99
C TRP A 334 -27.72 8.77 10.93
N ARG A 335 -26.64 8.29 10.39
CA ARG A 335 -25.41 9.05 10.14
C ARG A 335 -25.19 9.18 8.65
N GLU A 336 -24.88 10.39 8.22
CA GLU A 336 -24.44 10.65 6.86
C GLU A 336 -22.97 10.30 6.71
N ALA A 337 -22.56 9.85 5.53
CA ALA A 337 -21.16 9.62 5.21
C ALA A 337 -20.33 10.90 5.36
N ASN A 338 -19.06 10.75 5.71
CA ASN A 338 -18.15 11.89 5.79
C ASN A 338 -17.92 12.50 4.41
N ALA A 339 -18.44 13.71 4.19
CA ALA A 339 -18.39 14.39 2.89
C ALA A 339 -16.95 14.63 2.35
N GLU A 340 -15.93 14.64 3.22
CA GLU A 340 -14.52 14.77 2.82
C GLU A 340 -13.90 13.44 2.41
N CYS A 341 -14.52 12.33 2.80
CA CYS A 341 -14.02 10.98 2.55
C CYS A 341 -14.98 10.11 1.74
N LEU A 342 -15.90 10.69 0.98
CA LEU A 342 -16.83 9.91 0.15
C LEU A 342 -16.09 8.99 -0.82
N PRO A 343 -16.48 7.70 -0.94
CA PRO A 343 -15.79 6.76 -1.78
C PRO A 343 -16.00 7.09 -3.27
N GLN A 344 -14.95 6.92 -4.04
CA GLN A 344 -15.00 6.81 -5.49
C GLN A 344 -15.34 5.35 -5.87
N ARG A 345 -15.57 5.10 -7.16
CA ARG A 345 -15.72 3.74 -7.65
C ARG A 345 -14.42 2.94 -7.49
N TYR A 346 -14.48 1.76 -6.89
CA TYR A 346 -13.32 1.01 -6.40
C TYR A 346 -12.45 1.81 -5.42
N GLY A 347 -13.13 2.65 -4.62
CA GLY A 347 -12.68 3.17 -3.35
C GLY A 347 -13.62 2.71 -2.25
N TYR A 348 -13.20 2.81 -1.00
CA TYR A 348 -14.01 2.35 0.14
C TYR A 348 -13.84 3.25 1.36
N ASN A 349 -14.83 3.16 2.26
CA ASN A 349 -14.76 3.71 3.60
C ASN A 349 -14.72 2.60 4.64
N LEU A 350 -14.01 2.84 5.74
CA LEU A 350 -14.08 2.01 6.94
C LEU A 350 -14.83 2.77 8.03
N ILE A 351 -15.83 2.12 8.61
CA ILE A 351 -16.57 2.58 9.77
C ILE A 351 -16.16 1.70 10.94
N GLN A 352 -15.50 2.28 11.94
CA GLN A 352 -15.02 1.55 13.10
C GLN A 352 -16.08 1.55 14.21
N LEU A 353 -16.40 0.39 14.76
CA LEU A 353 -17.12 0.27 16.03
C LEU A 353 -16.10 0.06 17.15
N ARG A 354 -15.93 1.08 17.99
CA ARG A 354 -14.87 1.09 19.03
C ARG A 354 -15.22 0.23 20.22
N ASN A 355 -14.35 -0.74 20.52
CA ASN A 355 -14.44 -1.57 21.72
C ASN A 355 -15.86 -2.12 21.96
N PRO A 356 -16.46 -2.83 20.99
CA PRO A 356 -17.69 -3.52 21.23
C PRO A 356 -17.44 -4.50 22.37
N ASN A 357 -18.19 -4.42 23.45
CA ASN A 357 -17.92 -5.20 24.68
C ASN A 357 -19.02 -6.19 25.00
N ARG A 358 -20.07 -6.24 24.18
CA ARG A 358 -21.20 -7.15 24.32
C ARG A 358 -22.14 -7.01 23.11
N GLY A 359 -22.99 -8.04 22.92
CA GLY A 359 -24.13 -7.98 22.04
C GLY A 359 -23.81 -8.19 20.57
N HIS A 360 -24.75 -7.80 19.77
CA HIS A 360 -24.81 -7.99 18.33
C HIS A 360 -24.90 -6.62 17.66
N ALA A 361 -24.15 -6.40 16.56
CA ALA A 361 -24.24 -5.15 15.81
C ALA A 361 -25.36 -5.30 14.75
N VAL A 362 -26.33 -4.40 14.81
CA VAL A 362 -27.42 -4.30 13.83
C VAL A 362 -27.16 -3.12 12.93
N LEU A 363 -27.02 -3.38 11.64
CA LEU A 363 -26.77 -2.42 10.59
C LEU A 363 -28.06 -2.11 9.84
N GLU A 364 -28.32 -0.85 9.56
CA GLU A 364 -29.16 -0.41 8.45
C GLU A 364 -28.36 0.51 7.54
N PHE A 365 -28.46 0.29 6.25
CA PHE A 365 -27.73 1.01 5.21
C PHE A 365 -28.66 1.53 4.13
N ASP A 366 -28.38 2.75 3.63
CA ASP A 366 -29.12 3.39 2.55
C ASP A 366 -28.13 4.18 1.67
N GLY A 367 -27.76 3.61 0.53
CA GLY A 367 -26.83 4.18 -0.44
C GLY A 367 -27.56 4.99 -1.51
N GLU A 368 -27.02 6.15 -1.86
CA GLU A 368 -27.55 6.93 -2.99
C GLU A 368 -27.48 6.11 -4.29
N ALA A 369 -28.55 6.21 -5.11
CA ALA A 369 -28.66 5.42 -6.35
C ALA A 369 -27.70 5.88 -7.47
N ALA A 370 -27.08 7.06 -7.31
CA ALA A 370 -26.14 7.60 -8.30
C ALA A 370 -25.10 8.49 -7.62
N GLY A 371 -23.90 8.50 -8.20
CA GLY A 371 -22.82 9.36 -7.76
C GLY A 371 -23.00 10.83 -8.12
N SER A 372 -22.04 11.64 -7.69
CA SER A 372 -22.02 13.10 -7.86
C SER A 372 -22.10 13.60 -9.32
N ARG A 373 -21.83 12.72 -10.28
CA ARG A 373 -21.94 12.99 -11.73
C ARG A 373 -23.03 12.18 -12.41
N GLY A 374 -23.88 11.50 -11.64
CA GLY A 374 -25.05 10.78 -12.11
C GLY A 374 -24.77 9.37 -12.65
N THR A 375 -23.59 8.80 -12.42
CA THR A 375 -23.35 7.39 -12.73
C THR A 375 -24.06 6.51 -11.69
N PRO A 376 -24.76 5.44 -12.10
CA PRO A 376 -25.41 4.53 -11.16
C PRO A 376 -24.41 3.98 -10.14
N SER A 377 -24.79 3.93 -8.88
CA SER A 377 -23.99 3.30 -7.82
C SER A 377 -24.18 1.77 -7.84
N SER A 378 -23.19 1.08 -7.28
CA SER A 378 -23.25 -0.34 -6.97
C SER A 378 -22.54 -0.53 -5.62
N TRP A 379 -23.29 -0.76 -4.56
CA TRP A 379 -22.74 -0.82 -3.23
C TRP A 379 -22.36 -2.24 -2.83
N GLY A 380 -21.24 -2.37 -2.14
CA GLY A 380 -20.81 -3.58 -1.46
C GLY A 380 -20.42 -3.26 -0.03
N LEU A 381 -20.88 -4.08 0.89
CA LEU A 381 -20.60 -3.94 2.32
C LEU A 381 -20.11 -5.25 2.91
N GLN A 382 -19.15 -5.15 3.83
CA GLN A 382 -18.61 -6.32 4.51
C GLN A 382 -18.11 -5.96 5.90
N TRP A 383 -18.47 -6.77 6.89
CA TRP A 383 -17.87 -6.70 8.21
C TRP A 383 -16.49 -7.32 8.23
N ALA A 384 -15.58 -6.68 8.97
CA ALA A 384 -14.26 -7.19 9.30
C ALA A 384 -14.10 -7.16 10.80
N GLN A 385 -13.77 -8.29 11.41
CA GLN A 385 -13.52 -8.39 12.84
C GLN A 385 -12.24 -9.18 13.11
N SER A 386 -11.48 -8.75 14.11
CA SER A 386 -10.38 -9.51 14.69
C SER A 386 -10.75 -10.00 16.08
N GLY A 387 -10.18 -11.12 16.52
CA GLY A 387 -10.39 -11.68 17.85
C GLY A 387 -9.42 -12.82 18.14
N GLU A 388 -9.64 -13.53 19.25
CA GLU A 388 -8.76 -14.62 19.68
C GLU A 388 -8.54 -15.73 18.62
N THR A 389 -9.48 -15.90 17.69
CA THR A 389 -9.43 -16.92 16.63
C THR A 389 -8.86 -16.41 15.31
N GLY A 390 -8.43 -15.17 15.25
CA GLY A 390 -7.94 -14.49 14.04
C GLY A 390 -8.97 -13.55 13.42
N SER A 391 -8.76 -13.22 12.14
CA SER A 391 -9.67 -12.36 11.37
C SER A 391 -10.89 -13.13 10.85
N ALA A 392 -12.03 -12.47 10.79
CA ALA A 392 -13.25 -12.99 10.18
C ALA A 392 -13.97 -11.91 9.38
N TYR A 393 -14.57 -12.31 8.27
CA TYR A 393 -15.21 -11.42 7.30
C TYR A 393 -16.62 -11.90 7.01
N GLN A 394 -17.62 -11.01 7.06
CA GLN A 394 -19.02 -11.34 6.80
C GLN A 394 -19.60 -10.36 5.80
N PRO A 395 -19.93 -10.81 4.55
CA PRO A 395 -20.62 -9.96 3.58
C PRO A 395 -22.01 -9.55 4.07
N VAL A 396 -22.43 -8.33 3.71
CA VAL A 396 -23.76 -7.80 3.97
C VAL A 396 -24.58 -7.87 2.68
N ALA A 397 -25.75 -8.51 2.74
CA ALA A 397 -26.65 -8.56 1.61
C ALA A 397 -27.44 -7.26 1.47
N LEU A 398 -27.46 -6.69 0.27
CA LEU A 398 -28.23 -5.49 -0.05
C LEU A 398 -29.47 -5.81 -0.88
N GLU A 399 -30.59 -5.15 -0.58
CA GLU A 399 -31.76 -5.13 -1.42
C GLU A 399 -31.53 -4.16 -2.60
N ASP A 400 -31.77 -4.64 -3.82
CA ASP A 400 -31.57 -3.88 -5.05
C ASP A 400 -30.17 -3.23 -5.19
N GLY A 401 -29.17 -3.70 -4.41
CA GLY A 401 -27.81 -3.16 -4.39
C GLY A 401 -27.68 -1.75 -3.77
N LEU A 402 -28.72 -1.26 -3.08
CA LEU A 402 -28.76 0.08 -2.52
C LEU A 402 -29.02 0.11 -1.02
N THR A 403 -29.95 -0.69 -0.53
CA THR A 403 -30.36 -0.68 0.88
C THR A 403 -30.13 -2.04 1.51
N GLY A 404 -29.93 -2.10 2.81
CA GLY A 404 -29.77 -3.37 3.51
C GLY A 404 -29.89 -3.24 5.01
N GLU A 405 -30.33 -4.37 5.59
CA GLU A 405 -30.29 -4.60 7.04
C GLU A 405 -29.47 -5.86 7.27
N ASP A 406 -28.57 -5.83 8.25
CA ASP A 406 -27.73 -6.99 8.59
C ASP A 406 -27.47 -7.06 10.09
N VAL A 407 -27.18 -8.25 10.58
CA VAL A 407 -26.86 -8.49 11.98
C VAL A 407 -25.56 -9.26 12.10
N LEU A 408 -24.55 -8.62 12.64
CA LEU A 408 -23.32 -9.28 13.04
C LEU A 408 -23.49 -9.84 14.46
N CYS A 409 -23.60 -11.15 14.54
CA CYS A 409 -23.72 -11.83 15.82
C CYS A 409 -22.38 -11.82 16.58
N ASN A 410 -22.47 -11.70 17.92
CA ASN A 410 -21.29 -11.71 18.80
C ASN A 410 -20.26 -10.61 18.51
N ALA A 411 -20.70 -9.45 18.02
CA ALA A 411 -19.85 -8.30 17.78
C ALA A 411 -18.99 -7.91 19.01
N GLY A 412 -19.49 -8.17 20.20
CA GLY A 412 -18.80 -7.91 21.46
C GLY A 412 -17.61 -8.83 21.76
N GLU A 413 -17.36 -9.85 20.97
CA GLU A 413 -16.21 -10.76 21.08
C GLU A 413 -15.02 -10.26 20.23
N ALA A 414 -15.21 -9.23 19.40
CA ALA A 414 -14.19 -8.67 18.55
C ALA A 414 -13.23 -7.75 19.33
N ASP A 415 -11.93 -7.88 19.07
CA ASP A 415 -10.91 -6.93 19.52
C ASP A 415 -10.97 -5.65 18.68
N GLU A 416 -11.13 -5.81 17.37
CA GLU A 416 -11.37 -4.74 16.40
C GLU A 416 -12.56 -5.11 15.52
N LEU A 417 -13.39 -4.12 15.22
CA LEU A 417 -14.58 -4.30 14.38
C LEU A 417 -14.73 -3.11 13.43
N PHE A 418 -14.84 -3.42 12.14
CA PHE A 418 -15.07 -2.47 11.07
C PHE A 418 -16.19 -2.93 10.15
N LEU A 419 -16.88 -1.97 9.56
CA LEU A 419 -17.70 -2.15 8.37
C LEU A 419 -16.99 -1.47 7.21
N ALA A 420 -16.64 -2.22 6.17
CA ALA A 420 -16.21 -1.67 4.90
C ALA A 420 -17.43 -1.35 4.05
N VAL A 421 -17.44 -0.16 3.45
CA VAL A 421 -18.46 0.33 2.51
C VAL A 421 -17.75 0.73 1.23
N ALA A 422 -17.96 0.01 0.15
CA ALA A 422 -17.32 0.24 -1.14
C ALA A 422 -18.35 0.59 -2.22
N ASN A 423 -17.96 1.43 -3.19
CA ASN A 423 -18.72 1.57 -4.42
C ASN A 423 -18.04 0.78 -5.54
N LEU A 424 -18.76 -0.15 -6.14
CA LEU A 424 -18.31 -1.19 -7.06
C LEU A 424 -18.91 -0.99 -8.46
N GLY A 425 -18.53 -1.85 -9.44
CA GLY A 425 -19.14 -1.90 -10.77
C GLY A 425 -18.18 -1.58 -11.93
N GLU A 426 -18.67 -1.68 -13.16
CA GLU A 426 -17.86 -1.85 -14.37
C GLU A 426 -17.08 -0.62 -14.84
N ARG A 427 -17.29 0.60 -14.33
CA ARG A 427 -16.67 1.79 -14.90
C ARG A 427 -16.12 2.73 -13.84
N PHE A 428 -14.84 3.02 -13.99
CA PHE A 428 -14.18 4.11 -13.32
C PHE A 428 -14.43 5.45 -14.04
N LYS A 429 -14.73 6.50 -13.25
CA LYS A 429 -14.71 7.88 -13.71
C LYS A 429 -14.04 8.73 -12.66
N ASP A 430 -12.98 9.41 -13.05
CA ASP A 430 -12.21 10.28 -12.18
C ASP A 430 -13.07 11.21 -11.35
N ASN A 431 -12.77 11.27 -10.07
CA ASN A 431 -13.36 12.19 -9.11
C ASN A 431 -14.90 12.11 -8.96
N GLU A 432 -15.55 11.03 -9.37
CA GLU A 432 -16.94 10.80 -9.04
C GLU A 432 -17.04 10.15 -7.66
N THR A 433 -17.77 10.78 -6.76
CA THR A 433 -17.98 10.31 -5.40
C THR A 433 -19.40 9.86 -5.18
N PHE A 434 -19.61 8.93 -4.27
CA PHE A 434 -20.87 8.29 -3.98
C PHE A 434 -21.24 8.49 -2.52
N ASP A 435 -22.45 8.98 -2.26
CA ASP A 435 -22.92 9.28 -0.93
C ASP A 435 -23.82 8.18 -0.37
N TYR A 436 -23.84 8.04 0.95
CA TYR A 436 -24.64 7.05 1.65
C TYR A 436 -24.90 7.50 3.09
N ARG A 437 -25.89 6.84 3.72
CA ARG A 437 -26.11 6.96 5.15
C ARG A 437 -26.29 5.58 5.77
N TYR A 438 -26.06 5.50 7.05
CA TYR A 438 -26.13 4.25 7.78
C TYR A 438 -26.47 4.49 9.25
N ARG A 439 -26.87 3.44 9.95
CA ARG A 439 -26.87 3.37 11.40
C ARG A 439 -26.41 1.99 11.87
N ILE A 440 -25.71 1.95 12.98
CA ILE A 440 -25.25 0.71 13.61
C ILE A 440 -25.60 0.80 15.08
N GLU A 441 -26.45 -0.08 15.56
CA GLU A 441 -26.82 -0.18 16.97
C GLU A 441 -26.31 -1.50 17.54
N VAL A 442 -25.84 -1.50 18.80
CA VAL A 442 -25.43 -2.72 19.50
C VAL A 442 -26.51 -3.13 20.48
N LEU A 443 -27.10 -4.30 20.26
CA LEU A 443 -28.17 -4.86 21.07
C LEU A 443 -27.65 -6.04 21.91
N ASP A 444 -28.12 -6.17 23.15
CA ASP A 444 -27.73 -7.28 24.05
C ASP A 444 -28.26 -8.65 23.55
N SER A 445 -29.33 -8.67 22.73
CA SER A 445 -29.91 -9.85 22.13
C SER A 445 -30.57 -9.53 20.79
N HIS A 446 -30.49 -10.44 19.84
CA HIS A 446 -31.18 -10.35 18.56
C HIS A 446 -31.73 -11.72 18.16
N PRO A 447 -32.95 -11.82 17.61
CA PRO A 447 -33.58 -13.11 17.26
C PRO A 447 -32.74 -13.96 16.32
N ASP A 448 -32.05 -13.35 15.36
CA ASP A 448 -31.25 -14.05 14.34
C ASP A 448 -29.93 -14.61 14.89
N CYS A 449 -29.50 -14.15 16.08
CA CYS A 449 -28.26 -14.61 16.73
C CYS A 449 -28.49 -15.74 17.75
N GLY A 450 -29.72 -16.13 17.95
CA GLY A 450 -30.12 -17.04 19.03
C GLY A 450 -30.18 -16.32 20.38
N ASP A 451 -31.05 -16.76 21.25
CA ASP A 451 -31.03 -16.26 22.61
C ASP A 451 -29.69 -16.64 23.24
N PRO A 452 -29.04 -15.72 23.97
CA PRO A 452 -27.94 -16.11 24.84
C PRO A 452 -28.44 -17.28 25.69
N PRO A 453 -27.62 -18.31 25.99
CA PRO A 453 -28.07 -19.43 26.80
C PRO A 453 -28.75 -18.83 28.02
N GLU A 454 -30.06 -19.10 28.18
CA GLU A 454 -30.79 -18.64 29.34
C GLU A 454 -29.90 -18.97 30.52
N ASP A 455 -29.44 -17.94 31.24
CA ASP A 455 -28.92 -18.15 32.58
C ASP A 455 -30.09 -18.73 33.36
N THR A 456 -30.23 -20.05 33.26
CA THR A 456 -31.12 -20.79 34.11
C THR A 456 -30.56 -20.65 35.51
N GLY A 457 -30.70 -19.45 36.02
CA GLY A 457 -30.59 -19.20 37.43
C GLY A 457 -31.51 -20.18 38.14
N GLN A 458 -31.00 -21.37 38.38
CA GLN A 458 -31.62 -22.25 39.33
C GLN A 458 -31.69 -21.41 40.61
N GLU A 459 -32.86 -20.84 40.87
CA GLU A 459 -33.25 -20.44 42.18
C GLU A 459 -32.91 -21.64 43.07
N GLN A 460 -31.76 -21.55 43.74
CA GLN A 460 -31.41 -22.50 44.77
C GLN A 460 -32.44 -22.26 45.86
N ASP A 461 -33.45 -23.18 45.91
CA ASP A 461 -34.30 -23.32 47.05
C ASP A 461 -33.45 -23.19 48.33
N PRO A 462 -33.89 -22.41 49.32
CA PRO A 462 -33.13 -22.22 50.56
C PRO A 462 -33.01 -23.58 51.25
N LYS A 463 -31.79 -24.11 51.32
CA LYS A 463 -31.44 -25.30 52.08
C LYS A 463 -31.91 -25.12 53.53
N PRO A 464 -32.56 -26.12 54.13
CA PRO A 464 -32.90 -26.09 55.55
C PRO A 464 -31.64 -25.96 56.39
N GLN A 465 -31.70 -25.08 57.36
CA GLN A 465 -30.71 -24.97 58.46
C GLN A 465 -30.60 -26.31 59.16
N ASP A 466 -29.41 -26.90 59.17
CA ASP A 466 -29.07 -27.93 60.14
C ASP A 466 -28.02 -27.41 61.11
N THR A 467 -28.39 -27.44 62.37
CA THR A 467 -27.61 -27.02 63.53
C THR A 467 -26.69 -28.15 63.97
N GLY A 468 -25.39 -27.89 64.16
CA GLY A 468 -24.49 -28.85 64.80
C GLY A 468 -23.01 -28.50 64.75
N ILE A 469 -22.53 -27.92 65.84
CA ILE A 469 -21.16 -27.70 66.28
C ILE A 469 -20.47 -29.06 66.62
N PRO A 470 -19.13 -29.26 66.78
CA PRO A 470 -18.03 -28.31 67.00
C PRO A 470 -16.66 -28.60 66.28
N GLU A 471 -15.82 -27.59 66.36
CA GLU A 471 -14.34 -27.50 66.36
C GLU A 471 -13.48 -28.76 66.47
N THR A 472 -12.41 -28.78 65.67
CA THR A 472 -11.01 -28.95 66.16
C THR A 472 -10.00 -28.55 65.13
N THR A 473 -9.14 -27.63 65.46
CA THR A 473 -7.78 -27.38 64.90
C THR A 473 -6.78 -28.25 65.67
N PRO A 474 -5.45 -28.37 65.40
CA PRO A 474 -4.61 -27.82 64.31
C PRO A 474 -3.59 -28.85 63.76
N GLY A 475 -2.82 -28.44 62.75
CA GLY A 475 -1.61 -29.18 62.36
C GLY A 475 -0.93 -28.63 61.10
N GLU A 476 -0.04 -27.71 61.24
CA GLU A 476 1.11 -27.49 60.34
C GLU A 476 2.24 -28.48 60.72
N PRO A 477 3.36 -28.60 59.98
CA PRO A 477 3.88 -27.93 58.78
C PRO A 477 4.58 -28.89 57.80
N GLY A 478 5.04 -28.37 56.68
CA GLY A 478 6.04 -29.08 55.86
C GLY A 478 6.23 -28.49 54.47
N GLY A 479 7.21 -27.64 54.37
CA GLY A 479 7.64 -27.01 53.15
C GLY A 479 8.51 -27.90 52.29
N PHE A 480 8.64 -27.49 51.04
CA PHE A 480 9.87 -27.56 50.25
C PHE A 480 9.70 -26.62 49.05
N GLY A 481 10.65 -25.71 48.91
CA GLY A 481 10.77 -24.80 47.82
C GLY A 481 11.43 -25.41 46.57
N VAL A 482 11.23 -24.78 45.44
CA VAL A 482 12.24 -24.68 44.39
C VAL A 482 12.07 -23.33 43.69
N GLU A 483 13.21 -22.67 43.55
CA GLU A 483 13.47 -21.41 42.87
C GLU A 483 13.34 -21.49 41.35
N SER A 484 13.11 -20.36 40.79
CA SER A 484 13.75 -19.73 39.62
C SER A 484 12.68 -19.19 38.66
N GLY A 485 12.82 -18.07 38.09
CA GLY A 485 13.85 -17.14 37.79
C GLY A 485 13.18 -15.92 37.14
N GLY A 486 13.78 -14.80 37.39
CA GLY A 486 13.30 -13.49 37.07
C GLY A 486 13.20 -13.18 35.58
N GLY A 487 12.23 -12.37 35.24
CA GLY A 487 12.14 -11.63 34.02
C GLY A 487 11.95 -10.15 34.37
N CYS A 488 12.97 -9.35 34.07
CA CYS A 488 12.97 -7.91 34.29
C CYS A 488 12.02 -7.21 33.33
N ALA A 489 10.99 -6.60 33.87
CA ALA A 489 10.23 -5.57 33.18
C ALA A 489 10.95 -4.23 33.36
N CYS A 490 11.52 -3.68 32.30
CA CYS A 490 11.99 -2.30 32.26
C CYS A 490 10.86 -1.38 31.81
N ALA A 491 10.22 -0.73 32.77
CA ALA A 491 9.38 0.42 32.49
C ALA A 491 10.27 1.62 32.18
N ILE A 492 10.17 2.18 30.96
CA ILE A 492 10.78 3.45 30.60
C ILE A 492 9.69 4.51 30.65
N SER A 493 9.76 5.38 31.65
CA SER A 493 8.98 6.61 31.74
C SER A 493 9.49 7.64 30.74
N PRO A 494 8.61 8.40 30.05
CA PRO A 494 9.06 9.49 29.18
C PRO A 494 9.40 10.73 30.01
N GLN A 495 10.66 11.16 29.96
CA GLN A 495 11.07 12.45 30.46
C GLN A 495 10.58 13.54 29.51
N LYS A 496 9.74 14.43 30.00
CA LYS A 496 9.38 15.70 29.36
C LYS A 496 10.56 16.65 29.39
N ASN A 497 11.07 17.06 28.23
CA ASN A 497 11.90 18.25 28.11
C ASN A 497 11.05 19.41 27.56
N PRO A 498 11.02 20.56 28.25
CA PRO A 498 10.33 21.74 27.75
C PRO A 498 11.33 22.64 26.99
N GLY A 499 11.03 22.99 25.76
CA GLY A 499 11.70 24.10 25.11
C GLY A 499 12.04 23.92 23.65
N ALA A 500 11.11 24.25 22.78
CA ALA A 500 11.36 24.92 21.49
C ALA A 500 10.00 25.21 20.80
N ALA A 501 9.30 26.21 21.32
CA ALA A 501 8.21 26.85 20.60
C ALA A 501 8.77 28.17 20.04
N VAL A 502 9.19 28.17 18.80
CA VAL A 502 9.31 29.41 17.96
C VAL A 502 9.39 28.97 16.50
N GLY A 503 8.42 29.37 15.66
CA GLY A 503 8.62 29.47 14.23
C GLY A 503 7.63 28.78 13.31
N LEU A 504 6.32 28.87 13.55
CA LEU A 504 5.30 28.42 12.58
C LEU A 504 4.21 29.50 12.38
N LEU A 505 4.62 30.71 12.01
CA LEU A 505 3.71 31.82 11.68
C LEU A 505 4.10 32.56 10.39
N GLY A 506 4.67 31.89 9.40
CA GLY A 506 5.14 32.53 8.17
C GLY A 506 4.58 32.00 6.85
N LEU A 507 3.82 30.91 6.82
CA LEU A 507 3.47 30.22 5.56
C LEU A 507 1.99 30.34 5.10
N TRP A 508 1.14 31.03 5.84
CA TRP A 508 -0.29 31.21 5.46
C TRP A 508 -0.57 32.42 4.56
N GLY A 509 0.42 33.22 4.23
CA GLY A 509 0.25 34.46 3.46
C GLY A 509 0.37 34.34 1.93
N TRP A 510 0.80 33.21 1.37
CA TRP A 510 1.17 33.11 -0.06
C TRP A 510 0.20 32.31 -0.94
N MET A 511 -0.69 31.51 -0.38
CA MET A 511 -1.61 30.67 -1.16
C MET A 511 -2.94 31.33 -1.58
N VAL A 512 -3.26 32.54 -1.12
CA VAL A 512 -4.54 33.21 -1.46
C VAL A 512 -4.43 34.21 -2.64
N SER A 513 -3.23 34.46 -3.18
CA SER A 513 -3.04 35.53 -4.18
C SER A 513 -2.97 35.12 -5.66
N ARG A 514 -3.09 33.84 -6.05
CA ARG A 514 -2.99 33.43 -7.47
C ARG A 514 -4.26 32.89 -8.13
N ARG A 515 -5.45 33.03 -7.51
CA ARG A 515 -6.71 32.73 -8.19
C ARG A 515 -7.46 33.97 -8.67
N ARG A 516 -6.81 34.84 -9.43
CA ARG A 516 -7.49 35.86 -10.27
C ARG A 516 -6.54 36.32 -11.35
N VAL A 517 -6.47 35.62 -12.48
CA VAL A 517 -6.31 36.12 -13.86
C VAL A 517 -6.20 34.88 -14.76
N GLN A 518 -7.32 34.52 -15.35
CA GLN A 518 -7.43 34.22 -16.78
C GLN A 518 -8.93 34.13 -17.12
N ARG A 519 -9.34 35.15 -17.85
CA ARG A 519 -10.51 35.08 -18.73
C ARG A 519 -10.05 34.56 -20.07
#